data_507e019f7312b55630c3537971b2bc40
#
_entry.id   507e019f7312b55630c3537971b2bc40
#
_cell.length_a   1.000
_cell.length_b   1.000
_cell.length_c   1.000
_cell.angle_alpha   90.00
_cell.angle_beta   90.00
_cell.angle_gamma   90.00
#
_symmetry.space_group_name_H-M   'P 1'
#
loop_
_entity.id
_entity.type
_entity.pdbx_description
1 polymer ?
#
loop_
_entity_poly.entity_id
_entity_poly.type
_entity_poly.pdbx_seq_one_letter_code
_entity_poly.pdbx_strand_id
1 'polypeptide(L)'
;MLSADAGGTNKPAGIFSGVTAKNISSYAELCNVEAAVDDSNVKGERKYLMSNKAKAILRCMPKSSLTTELVLDGNDIDGTPVIANSDVPTTQYAYGDFSNIVMGTWGNVDLIIDPYTLAAENSIRIVVNAFVDWKKVRKDENVIVYGKVSAPAASTPGK
;
A
#
# COMPACT_ATOMS: atom_id res chain seq x y z
N MET A 1 8.20 -0.89 3.26
CA MET A 1 7.78 -2.15 2.71
C MET A 1 6.89 -2.03 1.48
N LEU A 2 5.81 -1.28 1.48
CA LEU A 2 5.04 -0.90 0.30
C LEU A 2 5.79 0.20 -0.47
N SER A 3 6.89 -0.14 -1.11
CA SER A 3 7.78 0.78 -1.84
C SER A 3 7.98 0.29 -3.26
N ALA A 4 8.08 1.22 -4.21
CA ALA A 4 8.49 0.98 -5.59
C ALA A 4 10.02 1.11 -5.79
N ASP A 5 10.77 1.16 -4.69
CA ASP A 5 12.23 1.28 -4.71
C ASP A 5 12.87 0.07 -5.42
N ALA A 6 13.78 0.32 -6.33
CA ALA A 6 14.48 -0.73 -7.08
C ALA A 6 15.45 -1.57 -6.22
N GLY A 7 15.68 -1.16 -4.97
CA GLY A 7 16.67 -1.79 -4.10
C GLY A 7 18.11 -1.34 -4.37
N GLY A 8 19.06 -1.92 -3.65
CA GLY A 8 20.49 -1.63 -3.74
C GLY A 8 21.33 -2.74 -3.13
N THR A 9 22.65 -2.56 -3.03
CA THR A 9 23.60 -3.60 -2.60
C THR A 9 23.25 -4.22 -1.23
N ASN A 10 22.63 -3.44 -0.32
CA ASN A 10 22.24 -3.88 1.04
C ASN A 10 20.77 -3.59 1.35
N LYS A 11 19.94 -3.35 0.33
CA LYS A 11 18.54 -3.01 0.48
C LYS A 11 17.71 -3.83 -0.51
N PRO A 12 16.81 -4.69 -0.05
CA PRO A 12 15.95 -5.44 -0.96
C PRO A 12 15.04 -4.51 -1.75
N ALA A 13 14.68 -4.93 -2.96
CA ALA A 13 13.73 -4.21 -3.79
C ALA A 13 12.35 -4.19 -3.13
N GLY A 14 11.65 -3.08 -3.22
CA GLY A 14 10.27 -2.97 -2.73
C GLY A 14 9.31 -3.90 -3.50
N ILE A 15 8.17 -4.25 -2.90
CA ILE A 15 7.15 -5.14 -3.50
C ILE A 15 6.65 -4.61 -4.84
N PHE A 16 6.61 -3.30 -5.03
CA PHE A 16 6.16 -2.63 -6.26
C PHE A 16 7.31 -2.23 -7.20
N SER A 17 8.53 -2.75 -6.98
CA SER A 17 9.62 -2.51 -7.90
C SER A 17 9.29 -3.08 -9.29
N GLY A 18 9.42 -2.25 -10.33
CA GLY A 18 9.10 -2.62 -11.69
C GLY A 18 7.61 -2.65 -12.04
N VAL A 19 6.72 -2.29 -11.12
CA VAL A 19 5.27 -2.18 -11.38
C VAL A 19 4.93 -0.75 -11.78
N THR A 20 4.09 -0.59 -12.81
CA THR A 20 3.62 0.73 -13.24
C THR A 20 2.58 1.29 -12.26
N ALA A 21 2.81 2.48 -11.74
CA ALA A 21 1.87 3.13 -10.85
C ALA A 21 0.59 3.54 -11.59
N LYS A 22 -0.58 3.21 -11.02
CA LYS A 22 -1.90 3.61 -11.52
C LYS A 22 -2.46 4.69 -10.60
N ASN A 23 -2.47 5.93 -11.05
CA ASN A 23 -2.97 7.04 -10.25
C ASN A 23 -4.49 7.17 -10.37
N ILE A 24 -5.14 7.64 -9.31
CA ILE A 24 -6.58 7.87 -9.23
C ILE A 24 -6.84 9.36 -8.97
N SER A 25 -7.54 10.02 -9.88
CA SER A 25 -8.04 11.39 -9.76
C SER A 25 -9.56 11.48 -9.99
N SER A 26 -10.18 10.38 -10.43
CA SER A 26 -11.60 10.28 -10.70
C SER A 26 -12.14 8.87 -10.40
N TYR A 27 -13.45 8.77 -10.25
CA TYR A 27 -14.11 7.47 -10.07
C TYR A 27 -13.90 6.53 -11.27
N ALA A 28 -13.88 7.05 -12.50
CA ALA A 28 -13.64 6.24 -13.69
C ALA A 28 -12.24 5.60 -13.69
N GLU A 29 -11.21 6.31 -13.23
CA GLU A 29 -9.86 5.75 -13.08
C GLU A 29 -9.83 4.67 -12.00
N LEU A 30 -10.58 4.83 -10.91
CA LEU A 30 -10.71 3.81 -9.87
C LEU A 30 -11.33 2.53 -10.44
N CYS A 31 -12.43 2.62 -11.21
CA CYS A 31 -13.04 1.47 -11.88
C CYS A 31 -12.06 0.79 -12.86
N ASN A 32 -11.24 1.55 -13.59
CA ASN A 32 -10.21 1.00 -14.47
C ASN A 32 -9.13 0.24 -13.70
N VAL A 33 -8.78 0.70 -12.50
CA VAL A 33 -7.84 0.01 -11.61
C VAL A 33 -8.42 -1.33 -11.14
N GLU A 34 -9.69 -1.34 -10.75
CA GLU A 34 -10.40 -2.57 -10.34
C GLU A 34 -10.50 -3.56 -11.49
N ALA A 35 -10.93 -3.12 -12.67
CA ALA A 35 -11.01 -3.94 -13.87
C ALA A 35 -9.66 -4.58 -14.23
N ALA A 36 -8.56 -3.84 -14.12
CA ALA A 36 -7.24 -4.38 -14.40
C ALA A 36 -6.79 -5.49 -13.43
N VAL A 37 -7.25 -5.44 -12.18
CA VAL A 37 -7.01 -6.53 -11.20
C VAL A 37 -7.91 -7.71 -11.51
N ASP A 38 -9.14 -7.47 -11.93
CA ASP A 38 -10.10 -8.52 -12.33
C ASP A 38 -9.61 -9.30 -13.56
N ASP A 39 -9.07 -8.61 -14.55
CA ASP A 39 -8.50 -9.21 -15.76
C ASP A 39 -7.30 -10.13 -15.45
N SER A 40 -6.61 -9.91 -14.34
CA SER A 40 -5.50 -10.79 -13.92
C SER A 40 -5.95 -12.11 -13.25
N ASN A 41 -7.26 -12.40 -13.25
CA ASN A 41 -7.86 -13.62 -12.72
C ASN A 41 -7.46 -13.90 -11.24
N VAL A 42 -7.56 -12.87 -10.42
CA VAL A 42 -7.33 -12.95 -8.98
C VAL A 42 -8.58 -13.49 -8.31
N LYS A 43 -8.46 -14.60 -7.57
CA LYS A 43 -9.59 -15.29 -6.92
C LYS A 43 -9.74 -15.00 -5.42
N GLY A 44 -8.75 -14.34 -4.81
CA GLY A 44 -8.74 -14.01 -3.40
C GLY A 44 -9.59 -12.79 -3.05
N GLU A 45 -9.73 -12.53 -1.75
CA GLU A 45 -10.38 -11.32 -1.26
C GLU A 45 -9.57 -10.07 -1.62
N ARG A 46 -10.19 -9.14 -2.32
CA ARG A 46 -9.58 -7.86 -2.68
C ARG A 46 -9.81 -6.86 -1.57
N LYS A 47 -8.79 -6.06 -1.31
CA LYS A 47 -8.85 -4.99 -0.29
C LYS A 47 -8.08 -3.78 -0.79
N TYR A 48 -8.53 -2.62 -0.35
CA TYR A 48 -7.76 -1.39 -0.46
C TYR A 48 -6.91 -1.19 0.79
N LEU A 49 -5.63 -0.95 0.61
CA LEU A 49 -4.73 -0.47 1.65
C LEU A 49 -4.25 0.92 1.25
N MET A 50 -4.52 1.93 2.05
CA MET A 50 -4.19 3.30 1.69
C MET A 50 -3.76 4.15 2.87
N SER A 51 -3.14 5.29 2.58
CA SER A 51 -2.84 6.28 3.60
C SER A 51 -4.11 6.98 4.10
N ASN A 52 -4.07 7.48 5.34
CA ASN A 52 -5.18 8.26 5.90
C ASN A 52 -5.55 9.48 5.03
N LYS A 53 -4.55 10.09 4.39
CA LYS A 53 -4.77 11.23 3.49
C LYS A 53 -5.44 10.82 2.17
N ALA A 54 -5.06 9.66 1.59
CA ALA A 54 -5.75 9.12 0.43
C ALA A 54 -7.22 8.80 0.73
N LYS A 55 -7.49 8.19 1.90
CA LYS A 55 -8.84 7.94 2.38
C LYS A 55 -9.66 9.23 2.51
N ALA A 56 -9.07 10.30 3.05
CA ALA A 56 -9.75 11.59 3.19
C ALA A 56 -10.11 12.20 1.82
N ILE A 57 -9.24 12.08 0.82
CA ILE A 57 -9.52 12.55 -0.55
C ILE A 57 -10.69 11.79 -1.15
N LEU A 58 -10.71 10.45 -1.05
CA LEU A 58 -11.79 9.63 -1.59
C LEU A 58 -13.13 9.87 -0.90
N ARG A 59 -13.14 10.21 0.38
CA ARG A 59 -14.36 10.61 1.12
C ARG A 59 -14.97 11.93 0.63
N CYS A 60 -14.20 12.77 -0.02
CA CYS A 60 -14.66 14.04 -0.60
C CYS A 60 -14.85 13.95 -2.11
N MET A 61 -14.52 12.82 -2.74
CA MET A 61 -14.60 12.63 -4.19
C MET A 61 -16.00 12.14 -4.57
N PRO A 62 -16.75 12.87 -5.43
CA PRO A 62 -18.03 12.40 -5.94
C PRO A 62 -17.81 11.32 -7.02
N LYS A 63 -18.72 10.35 -7.11
CA LYS A 63 -18.73 9.33 -8.17
C LYS A 63 -18.96 9.94 -9.55
N SER A 64 -19.77 10.98 -9.62
CA SER A 64 -20.06 11.73 -10.85
C SER A 64 -20.28 13.21 -10.54
N SER A 65 -20.08 14.06 -11.53
CA SER A 65 -20.41 15.51 -11.43
C SER A 65 -21.91 15.80 -11.25
N LEU A 66 -22.76 14.79 -11.51
CA LEU A 66 -24.23 14.91 -11.47
C LEU A 66 -24.85 14.28 -10.21
N THR A 67 -24.05 13.59 -9.39
CA THR A 67 -24.55 12.91 -8.19
C THR A 67 -23.89 13.44 -6.94
N THR A 68 -24.60 13.35 -5.81
CA THR A 68 -24.05 13.63 -4.48
C THR A 68 -23.43 12.39 -3.84
N GLU A 69 -23.43 11.25 -4.53
CA GLU A 69 -22.80 10.02 -4.04
C GLU A 69 -21.27 10.16 -4.02
N LEU A 70 -20.68 9.81 -2.90
CA LEU A 70 -19.24 9.81 -2.71
C LEU A 70 -18.64 8.44 -3.06
N VAL A 71 -17.39 8.44 -3.47
CA VAL A 71 -16.65 7.21 -3.83
C VAL A 71 -16.48 6.30 -2.63
N LEU A 72 -16.20 6.88 -1.46
CA LEU A 72 -16.05 6.12 -0.22
C LEU A 72 -17.25 6.34 0.68
N ASP A 73 -18.01 5.29 0.95
CA ASP A 73 -19.05 5.25 1.96
C ASP A 73 -18.59 4.42 3.17
N GLY A 74 -18.55 5.06 4.34
CA GLY A 74 -18.04 4.42 5.55
C GLY A 74 -16.57 3.99 5.43
N ASN A 75 -16.36 2.68 5.31
CA ASN A 75 -15.04 2.04 5.13
C ASN A 75 -14.95 1.19 3.87
N ASP A 76 -15.90 1.33 2.96
CA ASP A 76 -16.00 0.50 1.76
C ASP A 76 -16.05 1.36 0.50
N ILE A 77 -15.48 0.86 -0.56
CA ILE A 77 -15.63 1.39 -1.93
C ILE A 77 -16.37 0.29 -2.71
N ASP A 78 -17.62 0.54 -3.05
CA ASP A 78 -18.49 -0.39 -3.81
C ASP A 78 -18.46 -1.83 -3.27
N GLY A 79 -18.49 -1.97 -1.92
CA GLY A 79 -18.44 -3.27 -1.23
C GLY A 79 -17.03 -3.84 -1.03
N THR A 80 -16.00 -3.15 -1.49
CA THR A 80 -14.60 -3.55 -1.25
C THR A 80 -14.06 -2.86 0.01
N PRO A 81 -13.58 -3.60 1.02
CA PRO A 81 -13.13 -3.02 2.27
C PRO A 81 -11.85 -2.19 2.11
N VAL A 82 -11.83 -1.05 2.80
CA VAL A 82 -10.73 -0.09 2.81
C VAL A 82 -10.04 -0.07 4.16
N ILE A 83 -8.76 -0.40 4.16
CA ILE A 83 -7.88 -0.34 5.33
C ILE A 83 -6.99 0.90 5.22
N ALA A 84 -7.11 1.82 6.17
CA ALA A 84 -6.26 3.00 6.24
C ALA A 84 -5.16 2.78 7.28
N ASN A 85 -3.90 3.10 6.91
CA ASN A 85 -2.74 2.99 7.80
C ASN A 85 -1.82 4.21 7.60
N SER A 86 -1.22 4.69 8.70
CA SER A 86 -0.23 5.77 8.69
C SER A 86 1.11 5.37 8.11
N ASP A 87 1.43 4.07 8.09
CA ASP A 87 2.68 3.55 7.53
C ASP A 87 2.71 3.57 5.98
N VAL A 88 1.54 3.72 5.36
CA VAL A 88 1.45 3.90 3.91
C VAL A 88 1.88 5.33 3.55
N PRO A 89 2.80 5.52 2.58
CA PRO A 89 3.25 6.85 2.19
C PRO A 89 2.09 7.75 1.79
N THR A 90 2.21 9.03 2.09
CA THR A 90 1.15 10.03 1.91
C THR A 90 0.54 9.98 0.52
N THR A 91 -0.80 9.95 0.45
CA THR A 91 -1.62 9.85 -0.76
C THR A 91 -1.47 8.56 -1.57
N GLN A 92 -0.69 7.60 -1.10
CA GLN A 92 -0.57 6.31 -1.79
C GLN A 92 -1.67 5.33 -1.39
N TYR A 93 -1.95 4.42 -2.31
CA TYR A 93 -2.83 3.29 -2.12
C TYR A 93 -2.24 2.03 -2.77
N ALA A 94 -2.66 0.87 -2.31
CA ALA A 94 -2.50 -0.40 -2.96
C ALA A 94 -3.84 -1.12 -2.99
N TYR A 95 -4.15 -1.79 -4.09
CA TYR A 95 -5.39 -2.55 -4.28
C TYR A 95 -5.08 -3.92 -4.88
N GLY A 96 -5.73 -4.93 -4.40
CA GLY A 96 -5.61 -6.30 -4.90
C GLY A 96 -5.73 -7.35 -3.81
N ASP A 97 -5.27 -8.55 -4.14
CA ASP A 97 -5.25 -9.70 -3.23
C ASP A 97 -3.89 -9.81 -2.55
N PHE A 98 -3.84 -9.42 -1.28
CA PHE A 98 -2.63 -9.43 -0.46
C PHE A 98 -2.18 -10.85 -0.05
N SER A 99 -2.99 -11.89 -0.28
CA SER A 99 -2.56 -13.29 -0.05
C SER A 99 -1.43 -13.71 -1.00
N ASN A 100 -1.23 -12.96 -2.09
CA ASN A 100 -0.12 -13.17 -3.02
C ASN A 100 1.21 -12.57 -2.55
N ILE A 101 1.28 -12.01 -1.34
CA ILE A 101 2.52 -11.56 -0.72
C ILE A 101 2.99 -12.63 0.26
N VAL A 102 4.22 -13.12 0.06
CA VAL A 102 4.86 -14.07 0.96
C VAL A 102 5.99 -13.38 1.70
N MET A 103 6.06 -13.65 2.99
CA MET A 103 7.18 -13.27 3.84
C MET A 103 8.13 -14.46 3.98
N GLY A 104 9.37 -14.27 3.58
CA GLY A 104 10.46 -15.21 3.84
C GLY A 104 11.23 -14.80 5.09
N THR A 105 11.53 -15.74 5.97
CA THR A 105 12.41 -15.54 7.13
C THR A 105 13.61 -16.44 7.00
N TRP A 106 14.80 -15.92 7.22
CA TRP A 106 16.04 -16.68 7.19
C TRP A 106 16.64 -16.77 8.59
N GLY A 107 16.82 -17.99 9.07
CA GLY A 107 17.35 -18.26 10.40
C GLY A 107 16.35 -17.99 11.52
N ASN A 108 16.86 -18.02 12.72
CA ASN A 108 16.14 -17.65 13.93
C ASN A 108 16.33 -16.17 14.24
N VAL A 109 15.53 -15.65 15.14
CA VAL A 109 15.78 -14.34 15.75
C VAL A 109 16.97 -14.46 16.68
N ASP A 110 18.05 -13.73 16.38
CA ASP A 110 19.24 -13.69 17.20
C ASP A 110 19.10 -12.62 18.27
N LEU A 111 19.25 -13.04 19.53
CA LEU A 111 19.23 -12.16 20.68
C LEU A 111 20.66 -12.08 21.28
N ILE A 112 21.26 -10.91 21.23
CA ILE A 112 22.57 -10.64 21.84
C ILE A 112 22.36 -9.74 23.05
N ILE A 113 22.77 -10.23 24.20
CA ILE A 113 22.74 -9.46 25.47
C ILE A 113 24.18 -9.03 25.77
N ASP A 114 24.41 -7.73 25.76
CA ASP A 114 25.73 -7.12 26.04
C ASP A 114 25.64 -6.32 27.34
N PRO A 115 26.13 -6.88 28.46
CA PRO A 115 26.16 -6.21 29.75
C PRO A 115 27.36 -5.26 29.92
N TYR A 116 28.31 -5.26 28.96
CA TYR A 116 29.58 -4.58 29.17
C TYR A 116 29.63 -3.19 28.54
N THR A 117 29.09 -3.02 27.36
CA THR A 117 29.22 -1.77 26.59
C THR A 117 28.62 -0.56 27.32
N LEU A 118 27.53 -0.74 28.08
CA LEU A 118 26.83 0.31 28.83
C LEU A 118 26.96 0.14 30.36
N ALA A 119 27.97 -0.59 30.84
CA ALA A 119 28.16 -0.86 32.26
C ALA A 119 28.38 0.43 33.08
N ALA A 120 29.02 1.44 32.50
CA ALA A 120 29.22 2.75 33.14
C ALA A 120 27.94 3.53 33.38
N GLU A 121 26.92 3.25 32.60
CA GLU A 121 25.55 3.88 32.67
C GLU A 121 24.60 3.01 33.47
N ASN A 122 25.06 1.92 34.08
CA ASN A 122 24.22 0.93 34.78
C ASN A 122 23.07 0.38 33.91
N SER A 123 23.35 0.19 32.62
CA SER A 123 22.39 -0.25 31.60
C SER A 123 22.93 -1.47 30.84
N ILE A 124 21.98 -2.30 30.33
CA ILE A 124 22.30 -3.48 29.50
C ILE A 124 21.81 -3.20 28.08
N ARG A 125 22.65 -3.47 27.11
CA ARG A 125 22.32 -3.38 25.69
C ARG A 125 21.77 -4.73 25.20
N ILE A 126 20.57 -4.69 24.61
CA ILE A 126 19.96 -5.84 23.96
C ILE A 126 19.86 -5.56 22.46
N VAL A 127 20.45 -6.43 21.63
CA VAL A 127 20.39 -6.35 20.18
C VAL A 127 19.59 -7.53 19.67
N VAL A 128 18.54 -7.25 18.89
CA VAL A 128 17.69 -8.26 18.25
C VAL A 128 17.89 -8.17 16.75
N ASN A 129 18.30 -9.26 16.12
CA ASN A 129 18.49 -9.36 14.67
C ASN A 129 17.49 -10.37 14.10
N ALA A 130 16.77 -9.96 13.05
CA ALA A 130 15.90 -10.84 12.28
C ALA A 130 16.09 -10.54 10.78
N PHE A 131 16.24 -11.58 9.98
CA PHE A 131 16.36 -11.46 8.53
C PHE A 131 15.01 -11.84 7.90
N VAL A 132 14.33 -10.87 7.32
CA VAL A 132 13.03 -11.03 6.68
C VAL A 132 13.01 -10.33 5.34
N ASP A 133 12.35 -10.93 4.35
CA ASP A 133 12.07 -10.30 3.05
C ASP A 133 10.65 -10.61 2.60
N TRP A 134 10.12 -9.79 1.71
CA TRP A 134 8.74 -9.88 1.22
C TRP A 134 8.73 -9.90 -0.30
N LYS A 135 7.98 -10.81 -0.88
CA LYS A 135 7.91 -10.92 -2.33
C LYS A 135 6.50 -11.27 -2.81
N LYS A 136 6.12 -10.77 -3.98
CA LYS A 136 4.93 -11.24 -4.69
C LYS A 136 5.19 -12.65 -5.25
N VAL A 137 4.25 -13.56 -5.05
CA VAL A 137 4.31 -14.93 -5.59
C VAL A 137 4.10 -14.91 -7.11
N ARG A 138 3.09 -14.17 -7.57
CA ARG A 138 2.80 -14.04 -8.99
C ARG A 138 3.58 -12.86 -9.59
N LYS A 139 4.15 -13.09 -10.78
CA LYS A 139 4.89 -12.05 -11.52
C LYS A 139 3.99 -11.03 -12.20
N ASP A 140 2.68 -11.32 -12.33
CA ASP A 140 1.72 -10.42 -12.93
C ASP A 140 1.66 -9.10 -12.15
N GLU A 141 1.82 -8.00 -12.88
CA GLU A 141 1.82 -6.65 -12.28
C GLU A 141 0.46 -6.27 -11.69
N ASN A 142 -0.61 -6.80 -12.27
CA ASN A 142 -1.98 -6.42 -11.93
C ASN A 142 -2.58 -7.20 -10.75
N VAL A 143 -1.89 -8.19 -10.18
CA VAL A 143 -2.37 -8.93 -9.00
C VAL A 143 -2.53 -8.02 -7.78
N ILE A 144 -1.58 -7.10 -7.61
CA ILE A 144 -1.64 -6.02 -6.63
C ILE A 144 -1.13 -4.77 -7.34
N VAL A 145 -1.99 -3.81 -7.53
CA VAL A 145 -1.67 -2.50 -8.12
C VAL A 145 -1.42 -1.46 -7.03
N TYR A 146 -0.67 -0.44 -7.35
CA TYR A 146 -0.44 0.70 -6.46
C TYR A 146 -0.46 2.01 -7.25
N GLY A 147 -0.62 3.10 -6.55
CA GLY A 147 -0.58 4.42 -7.14
C GLY A 147 -0.82 5.52 -6.11
N LYS A 148 -1.10 6.71 -6.61
CA LYS A 148 -1.45 7.87 -5.79
C LYS A 148 -2.89 8.27 -6.03
N VAL A 149 -3.55 8.71 -4.97
CA VAL A 149 -4.84 9.37 -5.04
C VAL A 149 -4.60 10.88 -5.04
N SER A 150 -5.14 11.57 -6.02
CA SER A 150 -5.15 13.03 -6.10
C SER A 150 -6.58 13.57 -6.03
N ALA A 151 -6.74 14.74 -5.49
CA ALA A 151 -8.04 15.40 -5.55
C ALA A 151 -8.44 15.64 -7.02
N PRO A 152 -9.74 15.55 -7.35
CA PRO A 152 -10.20 15.91 -8.69
C PRO A 152 -9.82 17.36 -8.98
N ALA A 153 -9.39 17.63 -10.20
CA ALA A 153 -9.11 18.99 -10.63
C ALA A 153 -10.39 19.84 -10.39
N ALA A 154 -10.27 20.91 -9.63
CA ALA A 154 -11.39 21.83 -9.44
C ALA A 154 -11.85 22.32 -10.81
N SER A 155 -13.09 21.99 -11.18
CA SER A 155 -13.70 22.58 -12.36
C SER A 155 -13.79 24.08 -12.12
N THR A 156 -13.00 24.87 -12.82
CA THR A 156 -13.14 26.33 -12.82
C THR A 156 -14.54 26.62 -13.36
N PRO A 157 -15.42 27.31 -12.60
CA PRO A 157 -16.71 27.70 -13.14
C PRO A 157 -16.43 28.58 -14.35
N GLY A 158 -16.89 28.16 -15.52
CA GLY A 158 -16.80 28.95 -16.73
C GLY A 158 -17.45 30.32 -16.50
N LYS A 159 -16.71 31.35 -16.87
CA LYS A 159 -17.12 32.74 -16.80
C LYS A 159 -18.12 33.02 -17.91
#